data_1544cbb8d606428cb679c8f098dcf86d
#
_entry.id   1544cbb8d606428cb679c8f098dcf86d
#
_cell.length_a   1.000
_cell.length_b   1.000
_cell.length_c   1.000
_cell.angle_alpha   90.00
_cell.angle_beta   90.00
_cell.angle_gamma   90.00
#
_symmetry.space_group_name_H-M   'P 1'
#
loop_
_entity.id
_entity.type
_entity.pdbx_description
1 polymer ?
#
loop_
_entity_poly.entity_id
_entity_poly.type
_entity_poly.pdbx_seq_one_letter_code
_entity_poly.pdbx_strand_id
1 'polypeptide(L)'
;MPKYGTHLALHDVEVERSRQNLKWGEQNHPDGTGPDVYWTDSLGNCADATEVADLVRERCQEHFGTARQVGTWLDVALEEIGEAFAESDPIRLRAELVQVAAVFVAWIEALDRRPS
;
A
#
# COMPACT_ATOMS: atom_id res chain seq x y z
N MET A 1 -5.04 -5.15 -29.39
CA MET A 1 -5.00 -4.46 -28.08
C MET A 1 -4.42 -5.38 -27.02
N PRO A 2 -3.42 -4.95 -26.28
CA PRO A 2 -2.90 -5.76 -25.20
C PRO A 2 -3.97 -5.97 -24.12
N LYS A 3 -3.99 -7.17 -23.54
CA LYS A 3 -4.92 -7.49 -22.44
C LYS A 3 -4.36 -7.05 -21.09
N TYR A 4 -3.11 -6.69 -21.06
CA TYR A 4 -2.39 -6.40 -19.82
C TYR A 4 -1.62 -5.11 -19.97
N GLY A 5 -1.22 -4.54 -18.86
CA GLY A 5 -0.33 -3.39 -18.81
C GLY A 5 -0.80 -2.36 -17.81
N THR A 6 0.10 -1.46 -17.47
CA THR A 6 -0.16 -0.40 -16.49
C THR A 6 -1.34 0.48 -16.89
N HIS A 7 -1.44 0.82 -18.15
CA HIS A 7 -2.53 1.65 -18.69
C HIS A 7 -3.91 1.03 -18.40
N LEU A 8 -4.07 -0.27 -18.63
CA LEU A 8 -5.35 -0.95 -18.39
C LEU A 8 -5.67 -1.07 -16.91
N ALA A 9 -4.66 -1.38 -16.09
CA ALA A 9 -4.83 -1.43 -14.64
C ALA A 9 -5.23 -0.05 -14.08
N LEU A 10 -4.58 1.01 -14.54
CA LEU A 10 -4.92 2.38 -14.15
C LEU A 10 -6.32 2.77 -14.59
N HIS A 11 -6.74 2.34 -15.78
CA HIS A 11 -8.10 2.58 -16.27
C HIS A 11 -9.14 1.95 -15.33
N ASP A 12 -8.92 0.73 -14.88
CA ASP A 12 -9.83 0.06 -13.96
C ASP A 12 -9.89 0.79 -12.61
N VAL A 13 -8.76 1.28 -12.13
CA VAL A 13 -8.72 2.12 -10.91
C VAL A 13 -9.51 3.41 -11.13
N GLU A 14 -9.36 4.05 -12.27
CA GLU A 14 -10.10 5.27 -12.61
C GLU A 14 -11.62 5.03 -12.63
N VAL A 15 -12.05 3.92 -13.22
CA VAL A 15 -13.48 3.53 -13.24
C VAL A 15 -14.00 3.36 -11.81
N GLU A 16 -13.24 2.69 -10.95
CA GLU A 16 -13.63 2.52 -9.55
C GLU A 16 -13.67 3.85 -8.80
N ARG A 17 -12.72 4.74 -9.05
CA ARG A 17 -12.74 6.09 -8.47
C ARG A 17 -13.99 6.87 -8.87
N SER A 18 -14.39 6.75 -10.12
CA SER A 18 -15.63 7.38 -10.61
C SER A 18 -16.87 6.83 -9.88
N ARG A 19 -16.88 5.52 -9.65
CA ARG A 19 -17.97 4.87 -8.89
C ARG A 19 -18.02 5.36 -7.45
N GLN A 20 -16.86 5.49 -6.80
CA GLN A 20 -16.76 6.02 -5.44
C GLN A 20 -17.21 7.47 -5.36
N ASN A 21 -16.87 8.29 -6.36
CA ASN A 21 -17.30 9.68 -6.41
C ASN A 21 -18.83 9.81 -6.55
N LEU A 22 -19.46 8.93 -7.31
CA LEU A 22 -20.92 8.91 -7.42
C LEU A 22 -21.58 8.54 -6.09
N LYS A 23 -20.94 7.64 -5.32
CA LYS A 23 -21.48 7.16 -4.06
C LYS A 23 -21.27 8.15 -2.90
N TRP A 24 -20.09 8.74 -2.81
CA TRP A 24 -19.69 9.54 -1.66
C TRP A 24 -19.39 11.00 -1.97
N GLY A 25 -19.21 11.38 -3.22
CA GLY A 25 -18.78 12.72 -3.60
C GLY A 25 -17.36 13.03 -3.18
N GLU A 26 -17.03 14.31 -3.13
CA GLU A 26 -15.73 14.75 -2.64
C GLU A 26 -15.57 14.41 -1.17
N GLN A 27 -14.43 13.86 -0.79
CA GLN A 27 -14.13 13.48 0.58
C GLN A 27 -12.91 14.24 1.10
N ASN A 28 -13.02 14.76 2.31
CA ASN A 28 -11.95 15.47 2.97
C ASN A 28 -11.85 14.98 4.41
N HIS A 29 -10.80 14.23 4.70
CA HIS A 29 -10.55 13.66 6.02
C HIS A 29 -9.16 14.09 6.50
N PRO A 30 -8.95 14.22 7.82
CA PRO A 30 -7.58 14.35 8.35
C PRO A 30 -6.75 13.15 7.93
N ASP A 31 -5.43 13.36 7.75
CA ASP A 31 -4.54 12.27 7.31
C ASP A 31 -4.47 11.16 8.35
N GLY A 32 -4.37 11.50 9.62
CA GLY A 32 -4.31 10.51 10.70
C GLY A 32 -3.00 9.72 10.75
N THR A 33 -1.98 10.15 9.99
CA THR A 33 -0.69 9.48 9.91
C THR A 33 0.35 10.19 10.78
N GLY A 34 1.47 9.55 11.00
CA GLY A 34 2.61 10.10 11.72
C GLY A 34 3.36 9.03 12.50
N PRO A 35 4.63 9.31 12.89
CA PRO A 35 5.47 8.29 13.53
C PRO A 35 4.92 7.82 14.88
N ASP A 36 4.21 8.69 15.61
CA ASP A 36 3.70 8.40 16.95
C ASP A 36 2.25 7.92 16.98
N VAL A 37 1.63 7.73 15.82
CA VAL A 37 0.25 7.24 15.76
C VAL A 37 0.22 5.77 16.16
N TYR A 38 -0.64 5.43 17.13
CA TYR A 38 -0.76 4.07 17.63
C TYR A 38 -1.73 3.24 16.82
N TRP A 39 -1.33 2.00 16.57
CA TRP A 39 -2.17 0.96 16.01
C TRP A 39 -2.53 0.01 17.13
N THR A 40 -3.81 -0.25 17.30
CA THR A 40 -4.32 -1.11 18.38
C THR A 40 -5.05 -2.29 17.76
N ASP A 41 -4.73 -3.50 18.22
CA ASP A 41 -5.47 -4.69 17.80
C ASP A 41 -6.66 -4.95 18.74
N SER A 42 -7.45 -6.00 18.45
CA SER A 42 -8.63 -6.38 19.25
C SER A 42 -8.28 -6.87 20.64
N LEU A 43 -7.01 -7.18 20.92
CA LEU A 43 -6.54 -7.64 22.23
C LEU A 43 -5.96 -6.48 23.05
N GLY A 44 -5.96 -5.28 22.52
CA GLY A 44 -5.41 -4.09 23.19
C GLY A 44 -3.91 -3.92 23.04
N ASN A 45 -3.24 -4.72 22.21
CA ASN A 45 -1.84 -4.52 21.90
C ASN A 45 -1.67 -3.29 21.02
N CYS A 46 -0.67 -2.47 21.32
CA CYS A 46 -0.42 -1.22 20.60
C CYS A 46 1.02 -1.19 20.10
N ALA A 47 1.18 -0.67 18.89
CA ALA A 47 2.48 -0.30 18.34
C ALA A 47 2.30 1.05 17.66
N ASP A 48 3.31 1.91 17.71
CA ASP A 48 3.26 3.14 16.94
C ASP A 48 3.61 2.87 15.48
N ALA A 49 3.31 3.84 14.62
CA ALA A 49 3.51 3.67 13.17
C ALA A 49 4.98 3.44 12.81
N THR A 50 5.92 4.02 13.55
CA THR A 50 7.35 3.80 13.35
C THR A 50 7.73 2.35 13.62
N GLU A 51 7.25 1.79 14.73
CA GLU A 51 7.50 0.38 15.07
C GLU A 51 6.93 -0.56 14.02
N VAL A 52 5.71 -0.28 13.56
CA VAL A 52 5.07 -1.09 12.50
C VAL A 52 5.86 -0.99 11.20
N ALA A 53 6.29 0.23 10.81
CA ALA A 53 7.08 0.42 9.58
C ALA A 53 8.40 -0.36 9.64
N ASP A 54 9.09 -0.32 10.78
CA ASP A 54 10.33 -1.07 10.98
C ASP A 54 10.09 -2.58 10.89
N LEU A 55 9.05 -3.06 11.52
CA LEU A 55 8.71 -4.48 11.54
C LEU A 55 8.40 -5.02 10.14
N VAL A 56 7.56 -4.32 9.38
CA VAL A 56 7.20 -4.78 8.02
C VAL A 56 8.38 -4.65 7.04
N ARG A 57 9.27 -3.66 7.25
CA ARG A 57 10.50 -3.55 6.47
C ARG A 57 11.44 -4.72 6.74
N GLU A 58 11.65 -5.06 8.01
CA GLU A 58 12.47 -6.20 8.39
C GLU A 58 11.93 -7.50 7.81
N ARG A 59 10.63 -7.70 7.88
CA ARG A 59 9.97 -8.88 7.29
C ARG A 59 10.22 -8.94 5.79
N CYS A 60 10.04 -7.82 5.09
CA CYS A 60 10.25 -7.76 3.64
C CYS A 60 11.71 -8.10 3.29
N GLN A 61 12.66 -7.48 3.97
CA GLN A 61 14.09 -7.73 3.75
C GLN A 61 14.45 -9.19 4.02
N GLU A 62 13.92 -9.78 5.07
CA GLU A 62 14.16 -11.18 5.41
C GLU A 62 13.60 -12.10 4.33
N HIS A 63 12.37 -11.89 3.88
CA HIS A 63 11.72 -12.73 2.88
C HIS A 63 12.41 -12.64 1.52
N PHE A 64 12.89 -11.49 1.11
CA PHE A 64 13.60 -11.32 -0.16
C PHE A 64 15.09 -11.66 -0.05
N GLY A 65 15.65 -11.66 1.16
CA GLY A 65 17.08 -11.84 1.39
C GLY A 65 17.54 -13.27 1.69
N THR A 66 16.62 -14.23 1.83
CA THR A 66 16.97 -15.60 2.20
C THR A 66 16.51 -16.61 1.17
N ALA A 67 17.26 -17.72 1.04
CA ALA A 67 16.89 -18.82 0.16
C ALA A 67 15.72 -19.66 0.68
N ARG A 68 15.35 -19.50 1.96
CA ARG A 68 14.30 -20.31 2.61
C ARG A 68 12.91 -19.69 2.49
N GLN A 69 12.85 -18.40 2.23
CA GLN A 69 11.60 -17.67 2.16
C GLN A 69 11.50 -16.94 0.85
N VAL A 70 10.30 -16.86 0.32
CA VAL A 70 10.03 -16.18 -0.94
C VAL A 70 9.36 -14.85 -0.62
N GLY A 71 9.92 -13.76 -1.12
CA GLY A 71 9.31 -12.45 -1.02
C GLY A 71 8.01 -12.43 -1.80
N THR A 72 7.02 -11.72 -1.27
CA THR A 72 5.67 -11.67 -1.83
C THR A 72 5.23 -10.23 -2.08
N TRP A 73 4.18 -10.09 -2.88
CA TRP A 73 3.52 -8.79 -3.06
C TRP A 73 2.99 -8.24 -1.74
N LEU A 74 2.54 -9.12 -0.85
CA LEU A 74 2.10 -8.71 0.48
C LEU A 74 3.22 -8.03 1.26
N ASP A 75 4.43 -8.59 1.22
CA ASP A 75 5.59 -8.01 1.91
C ASP A 75 5.92 -6.62 1.37
N VAL A 76 5.96 -6.46 0.06
CA VAL A 76 6.23 -5.17 -0.59
C VAL A 76 5.15 -4.15 -0.24
N ALA A 77 3.88 -4.55 -0.33
CA ALA A 77 2.76 -3.66 -0.02
C ALA A 77 2.79 -3.20 1.44
N LEU A 78 3.05 -4.12 2.38
CA LEU A 78 3.12 -3.78 3.80
C LEU A 78 4.26 -2.80 4.11
N GLU A 79 5.42 -2.99 3.47
CA GLU A 79 6.55 -2.08 3.66
C GLU A 79 6.19 -0.66 3.22
N GLU A 80 5.60 -0.51 2.04
CA GLU A 80 5.20 0.80 1.51
C GLU A 80 4.08 1.44 2.33
N ILE A 81 3.08 0.65 2.74
CA ILE A 81 1.99 1.14 3.62
C ILE A 81 2.56 1.61 4.95
N GLY A 82 3.48 0.84 5.54
CA GLY A 82 4.10 1.21 6.81
C GLY A 82 4.83 2.54 6.73
N GLU A 83 5.59 2.76 5.67
CA GLU A 83 6.30 4.02 5.45
C GLU A 83 5.33 5.20 5.30
N ALA A 84 4.26 5.03 4.51
CA ALA A 84 3.27 6.07 4.31
C ALA A 84 2.56 6.44 5.62
N PHE A 85 2.16 5.44 6.40
CA PHE A 85 1.40 5.67 7.62
C PHE A 85 2.24 6.29 8.75
N ALA A 86 3.56 6.17 8.67
CA ALA A 86 4.48 6.80 9.62
C ALA A 86 4.87 8.24 9.21
N GLU A 87 4.43 8.70 8.04
CA GLU A 87 4.82 10.01 7.52
C GLU A 87 3.82 11.10 7.90
N SER A 88 4.32 12.17 8.52
CA SER A 88 3.50 13.29 8.96
C SER A 88 3.55 14.49 8.02
N ASP A 89 4.60 14.62 7.18
CA ASP A 89 4.71 15.72 6.24
C ASP A 89 3.82 15.49 5.01
N PRO A 90 2.87 16.40 4.70
CA PRO A 90 1.92 16.17 3.61
C PRO A 90 2.57 15.96 2.24
N ILE A 91 3.67 16.63 1.95
CA ILE A 91 4.35 16.52 0.67
C ILE A 91 5.00 15.13 0.54
N ARG A 92 5.66 14.68 1.60
CA ARG A 92 6.26 13.34 1.65
C ARG A 92 5.19 12.25 1.68
N LEU A 93 4.13 12.48 2.43
CA LEU A 93 3.00 11.55 2.49
C LEU A 93 2.40 11.32 1.11
N ARG A 94 2.20 12.41 0.34
CA ARG A 94 1.71 12.27 -1.04
C ARG A 94 2.64 11.41 -1.88
N ALA A 95 3.95 11.63 -1.78
CA ALA A 95 4.94 10.82 -2.51
C ALA A 95 4.89 9.34 -2.09
N GLU A 96 4.77 9.07 -0.80
CA GLU A 96 4.63 7.70 -0.29
C GLU A 96 3.34 7.04 -0.77
N LEU A 97 2.23 7.77 -0.78
CA LEU A 97 0.95 7.25 -1.26
C LEU A 97 0.98 6.92 -2.76
N VAL A 98 1.71 7.71 -3.56
CA VAL A 98 1.93 7.38 -4.97
C VAL A 98 2.69 6.06 -5.09
N GLN A 99 3.69 5.83 -4.24
CA GLN A 99 4.44 4.58 -4.23
C GLN A 99 3.55 3.40 -3.82
N VAL A 100 2.71 3.56 -2.80
CA VAL A 100 1.73 2.55 -2.39
C VAL A 100 0.81 2.21 -3.55
N ALA A 101 0.25 3.21 -4.20
CA ALA A 101 -0.65 3.02 -5.34
C ALA A 101 0.07 2.30 -6.49
N ALA A 102 1.32 2.67 -6.77
CA ALA A 102 2.11 2.04 -7.81
C ALA A 102 2.37 0.56 -7.54
N VAL A 103 2.62 0.19 -6.29
CA VAL A 103 2.77 -1.22 -5.89
C VAL A 103 1.47 -1.99 -6.15
N PHE A 104 0.33 -1.43 -5.77
CA PHE A 104 -0.95 -2.09 -5.99
C PHE A 104 -1.26 -2.23 -7.49
N VAL A 105 -0.96 -1.22 -8.29
CA VAL A 105 -1.12 -1.30 -9.75
C VAL A 105 -0.23 -2.41 -10.32
N ALA A 106 1.03 -2.48 -9.89
CA ALA A 106 1.95 -3.53 -10.32
C ALA A 106 1.45 -4.93 -9.94
N TRP A 107 0.87 -5.06 -8.76
CA TRP A 107 0.28 -6.32 -8.31
C TRP A 107 -0.90 -6.73 -9.18
N ILE A 108 -1.79 -5.77 -9.49
CA ILE A 108 -2.92 -6.02 -10.41
C ILE A 108 -2.40 -6.51 -11.76
N GLU A 109 -1.38 -5.84 -12.31
CA GLU A 109 -0.77 -6.25 -13.58
C GLU A 109 -0.22 -7.67 -13.52
N ALA A 110 0.43 -8.02 -12.39
CA ALA A 110 0.95 -9.37 -12.20
C ALA A 110 -0.17 -10.41 -12.17
N LEU A 111 -1.28 -10.10 -11.52
CA LEU A 111 -2.45 -10.96 -11.49
C LEU A 111 -3.05 -11.14 -12.89
N ASP A 112 -3.14 -10.06 -13.66
CA ASP A 112 -3.68 -10.08 -15.01
C ASP A 112 -2.86 -10.98 -15.96
N ARG A 113 -1.54 -11.06 -15.72
CA ARG A 113 -0.64 -11.88 -16.55
C ARG A 113 -0.63 -13.36 -16.19
N ARG A 114 -1.24 -13.74 -15.07
CA ARG A 114 -1.24 -15.14 -14.65
C ARG A 114 -2.10 -15.99 -15.60
N PRO A 115 -1.69 -17.21 -15.88
CA PRO A 115 -2.55 -18.15 -16.61
C PRO A 115 -3.82 -18.42 -15.81
N SER A 116 -4.95 -18.49 -16.50
CA SER A 116 -6.25 -18.80 -15.87
C SER A 116 -6.45 -20.30 -15.68
#